data_c64b481ee680a5705f6d356c73be097a
#
_entry.id   c64b481ee680a5705f6d356c73be097a
#
_cell.length_a   1.000
_cell.length_b   1.000
_cell.length_c   1.000
_cell.angle_alpha   90.00
_cell.angle_beta   90.00
_cell.angle_gamma   90.00
#
_symmetry.space_group_name_H-M   'P 1'
#
loop_
_entity.id
_entity.type
_entity.pdbx_description
1 polymer ?
#
loop_
_entity_poly.entity_id
_entity_poly.type
_entity_poly.pdbx_seq_one_letter_code
_entity_poly.pdbx_strand_id
1 'polypeptide(L)'
;VTVIDLRSDTVTLPTAGMRDAMARAPVGDDVYGEDPTVNLLEATLDERLGFDAALFVPSGTMSNLLALMAHCERGDEYIVGQQAHTYKYEGGGAAVLGSIQPQPLDVQADGSLDLQQVLDAIKPDDFHFARTRLLALENTMQGKVLPLEYLAAARTLTLEKGLALHLDGARLYNSSVRLGVDVREITRHFDSVSVCLSKGLGAPIGSVLCGSQPLIARARRLRKMLGGGMRQAGVLAAAGLYALDNQVERLADDHANAAFLAEGLSGLGYAVEPVQTNMVYVQIGERAAALKAFCAERGIVLTAASRLRMVTHLNLSRAQVEQVIAAFAAFEHS
;
A
#
# COMPACT_ATOMS: atom_id res chain seq x y z
N VAL A 1 -7.68 -5.56 -29.36
CA VAL A 1 -6.79 -4.48 -28.89
C VAL A 1 -6.48 -4.74 -27.44
N THR A 2 -5.21 -4.93 -27.09
CA THR A 2 -4.80 -5.09 -25.68
C THR A 2 -5.01 -3.75 -24.99
N VAL A 3 -5.79 -3.75 -23.89
CA VAL A 3 -6.05 -2.53 -23.12
C VAL A 3 -4.80 -2.16 -22.31
N ILE A 4 -4.41 -0.89 -22.37
CA ILE A 4 -3.33 -0.30 -21.57
C ILE A 4 -3.97 0.47 -20.41
N ASP A 5 -4.02 -0.14 -19.22
CA ASP A 5 -4.67 0.45 -18.05
C ASP A 5 -3.63 1.03 -17.09
N LEU A 6 -3.64 2.36 -16.93
CA LEU A 6 -2.70 3.09 -16.08
C LEU A 6 -3.35 3.66 -14.82
N ARG A 7 -4.59 3.26 -14.49
CA ARG A 7 -5.32 3.82 -13.34
C ARG A 7 -4.71 3.45 -12.00
N SER A 8 -4.25 2.19 -11.86
CA SER A 8 -3.69 1.66 -10.60
C SER A 8 -3.00 0.31 -10.85
N ASP A 9 -2.04 -0.06 -10.00
CA ASP A 9 -1.50 -1.41 -9.94
C ASP A 9 -2.47 -2.45 -9.33
N THR A 10 -3.63 -2.01 -8.84
CA THR A 10 -4.72 -2.90 -8.40
C THR A 10 -5.46 -3.57 -9.56
N VAL A 11 -5.23 -3.16 -10.81
CA VAL A 11 -5.82 -3.78 -12.01
C VAL A 11 -5.00 -4.96 -12.53
N THR A 12 -3.88 -5.29 -11.88
CA THR A 12 -3.03 -6.40 -12.26
C THR A 12 -3.78 -7.73 -12.25
N LEU A 13 -3.41 -8.58 -13.20
CA LEU A 13 -3.98 -9.92 -13.32
C LEU A 13 -2.94 -10.96 -12.86
N PRO A 14 -3.38 -12.03 -12.17
CA PRO A 14 -2.48 -13.10 -11.77
C PRO A 14 -1.86 -13.77 -13.01
N THR A 15 -0.55 -14.00 -12.94
CA THR A 15 0.20 -14.69 -14.00
C THR A 15 -0.23 -16.15 -14.15
N ALA A 16 0.14 -16.80 -15.25
CA ALA A 16 -0.14 -18.23 -15.46
C ALA A 16 0.46 -19.08 -14.31
N GLY A 17 1.73 -18.85 -13.94
CA GLY A 17 2.36 -19.57 -12.83
C GLY A 17 1.67 -19.34 -11.49
N MET A 18 1.19 -18.14 -11.23
CA MET A 18 0.40 -17.83 -10.04
C MET A 18 -0.93 -18.59 -10.04
N ARG A 19 -1.64 -18.65 -11.18
CA ARG A 19 -2.89 -19.42 -11.33
C ARG A 19 -2.66 -20.92 -11.11
N ASP A 20 -1.56 -21.45 -11.61
CA ASP A 20 -1.17 -22.86 -11.40
C ASP A 20 -0.87 -23.13 -9.92
N ALA A 21 -0.19 -22.22 -9.23
CA ALA A 21 0.05 -22.33 -7.79
C ALA A 21 -1.27 -22.32 -7.00
N MET A 22 -2.19 -21.41 -7.33
CA MET A 22 -3.53 -21.37 -6.73
C MET A 22 -4.31 -22.68 -6.95
N ALA A 23 -4.31 -23.22 -8.17
CA ALA A 23 -5.04 -24.43 -8.52
C ALA A 23 -4.52 -25.70 -7.82
N ARG A 24 -3.24 -25.71 -7.45
CA ARG A 24 -2.57 -26.87 -6.80
C ARG A 24 -2.37 -26.68 -5.29
N ALA A 25 -2.82 -25.57 -4.71
CA ALA A 25 -2.59 -25.25 -3.31
C ALA A 25 -3.18 -26.34 -2.39
N PRO A 26 -2.41 -26.91 -1.46
CA PRO A 26 -2.96 -27.66 -0.34
C PRO A 26 -3.84 -26.72 0.50
N VAL A 27 -5.03 -27.19 0.88
CA VAL A 27 -5.97 -26.36 1.64
C VAL A 27 -6.50 -27.08 2.87
N GLY A 28 -6.94 -26.32 3.85
CA GLY A 28 -7.63 -26.74 5.05
C GLY A 28 -8.51 -25.62 5.56
N ASP A 29 -9.11 -25.78 6.75
CA ASP A 29 -9.96 -24.71 7.29
C ASP A 29 -9.11 -23.71 8.11
N ASP A 30 -8.92 -22.48 7.56
CA ASP A 30 -8.16 -21.41 8.22
C ASP A 30 -8.75 -20.99 9.58
N VAL A 31 -10.06 -21.16 9.79
CA VAL A 31 -10.70 -20.83 11.08
C VAL A 31 -10.24 -21.78 12.20
N TYR A 32 -9.92 -23.02 11.85
CA TYR A 32 -9.29 -23.97 12.78
C TYR A 32 -7.74 -23.90 12.77
N GLY A 33 -7.15 -23.03 11.94
CA GLY A 33 -5.70 -22.95 11.77
C GLY A 33 -5.10 -24.16 11.01
N GLU A 34 -5.91 -24.85 10.22
CA GLU A 34 -5.53 -26.10 9.53
C GLU A 34 -5.20 -25.90 8.04
N ASP A 35 -5.33 -24.69 7.50
CA ASP A 35 -4.94 -24.42 6.11
C ASP A 35 -3.41 -24.30 5.99
N PRO A 36 -2.72 -25.29 5.42
CA PRO A 36 -1.25 -25.31 5.42
C PRO A 36 -0.65 -24.22 4.57
N THR A 37 -1.35 -23.75 3.51
CA THR A 37 -0.86 -22.71 2.63
C THR A 37 -1.02 -21.32 3.26
N VAL A 38 -2.10 -21.06 4.00
CA VAL A 38 -2.26 -19.84 4.79
C VAL A 38 -1.19 -19.78 5.87
N ASN A 39 -1.00 -20.89 6.62
CA ASN A 39 0.02 -20.95 7.67
C ASN A 39 1.43 -20.70 7.10
N LEU A 40 1.74 -21.25 5.92
CA LEU A 40 3.02 -21.01 5.27
C LEU A 40 3.18 -19.55 4.84
N LEU A 41 2.14 -18.90 4.31
CA LEU A 41 2.19 -17.48 3.93
C LEU A 41 2.41 -16.58 5.15
N GLU A 42 1.68 -16.84 6.25
CA GLU A 42 1.84 -16.12 7.52
C GLU A 42 3.28 -16.28 8.05
N ALA A 43 3.79 -17.52 8.14
CA ALA A 43 5.16 -17.80 8.57
C ALA A 43 6.24 -17.21 7.65
N THR A 44 6.02 -17.20 6.33
CA THR A 44 6.95 -16.60 5.35
C THR A 44 7.07 -15.08 5.56
N LEU A 45 5.96 -14.40 5.83
CA LEU A 45 5.98 -12.95 5.97
C LEU A 45 6.44 -12.49 7.35
N ASP A 46 6.09 -13.19 8.43
CA ASP A 46 6.65 -12.85 9.75
C ASP A 46 8.18 -13.02 9.77
N GLU A 47 8.71 -14.09 9.17
CA GLU A 47 10.14 -14.29 9.02
C GLU A 47 10.77 -13.20 8.12
N ARG A 48 10.25 -12.98 6.90
CA ARG A 48 10.83 -11.99 5.95
C ARG A 48 10.84 -10.57 6.50
N LEU A 49 9.84 -10.19 7.29
CA LEU A 49 9.70 -8.84 7.82
C LEU A 49 10.27 -8.69 9.24
N GLY A 50 10.65 -9.79 9.90
CA GLY A 50 11.24 -9.78 11.24
C GLY A 50 10.23 -9.54 12.36
N PHE A 51 9.01 -10.06 12.24
CA PHE A 51 7.97 -10.02 13.28
C PHE A 51 7.78 -11.38 13.94
N ASP A 52 6.99 -11.42 15.04
CA ASP A 52 6.71 -12.65 15.77
C ASP A 52 5.53 -13.44 15.20
N ALA A 53 4.65 -12.76 14.45
CA ALA A 53 3.43 -13.35 13.89
C ALA A 53 2.86 -12.53 12.74
N ALA A 54 2.02 -13.20 11.94
CA ALA A 54 1.31 -12.59 10.83
C ALA A 54 -0.15 -13.07 10.76
N LEU A 55 -0.98 -12.34 10.02
CA LEU A 55 -2.40 -12.65 9.81
C LEU A 55 -2.79 -12.34 8.37
N PHE A 56 -3.16 -13.37 7.61
CA PHE A 56 -3.71 -13.21 6.28
C PHE A 56 -5.15 -12.70 6.32
N VAL A 57 -5.43 -11.68 5.49
CA VAL A 57 -6.74 -11.01 5.41
C VAL A 57 -7.11 -10.72 3.94
N PRO A 58 -8.43 -10.58 3.63
CA PRO A 58 -8.88 -10.40 2.25
C PRO A 58 -8.45 -9.07 1.60
N SER A 59 -8.16 -8.02 2.36
CA SER A 59 -7.84 -6.71 1.79
C SER A 59 -6.91 -5.88 2.67
N GLY A 60 -6.20 -4.91 2.06
CA GLY A 60 -5.39 -3.93 2.77
C GLY A 60 -6.21 -3.07 3.73
N THR A 61 -7.41 -2.67 3.33
CA THR A 61 -8.35 -1.93 4.20
C THR A 61 -8.64 -2.69 5.48
N MET A 62 -8.91 -4.01 5.38
CA MET A 62 -9.11 -4.83 6.58
C MET A 62 -7.83 -4.94 7.40
N SER A 63 -6.68 -5.13 6.77
CA SER A 63 -5.38 -5.21 7.45
C SER A 63 -5.10 -3.96 8.28
N ASN A 64 -5.25 -2.78 7.69
CA ASN A 64 -5.07 -1.50 8.38
C ASN A 64 -6.09 -1.31 9.51
N LEU A 65 -7.37 -1.57 9.24
CA LEU A 65 -8.41 -1.44 10.26
C LEU A 65 -8.13 -2.34 11.47
N LEU A 66 -7.71 -3.59 11.23
CA LEU A 66 -7.33 -4.51 12.30
C LEU A 66 -6.13 -3.99 13.11
N ALA A 67 -5.12 -3.41 12.43
CA ALA A 67 -3.98 -2.80 13.11
C ALA A 67 -4.42 -1.64 14.00
N LEU A 68 -5.21 -0.71 13.46
CA LEU A 68 -5.73 0.43 14.24
C LEU A 68 -6.54 -0.04 15.46
N MET A 69 -7.47 -0.99 15.27
CA MET A 69 -8.29 -1.55 16.36
C MET A 69 -7.49 -2.43 17.34
N ALA A 70 -6.35 -2.97 16.93
CA ALA A 70 -5.48 -3.74 17.81
C ALA A 70 -4.56 -2.86 18.66
N HIS A 71 -4.16 -1.69 18.16
CA HIS A 71 -3.36 -0.72 18.90
C HIS A 71 -4.18 0.24 19.76
N CYS A 72 -5.40 0.57 19.33
CA CYS A 72 -6.26 1.55 19.98
C CYS A 72 -7.51 0.92 20.59
N GLU A 73 -8.06 1.59 21.59
CA GLU A 73 -9.37 1.30 22.16
C GLU A 73 -10.40 2.36 21.74
N ARG A 74 -11.66 2.13 22.07
CA ARG A 74 -12.72 3.12 21.83
C ARG A 74 -12.40 4.43 22.56
N GLY A 75 -12.45 5.54 21.80
CA GLY A 75 -12.14 6.88 22.32
C GLY A 75 -10.66 7.24 22.29
N ASP A 76 -9.78 6.33 21.87
CA ASP A 76 -8.40 6.67 21.59
C ASP A 76 -8.25 7.43 20.26
N GLU A 77 -7.08 8.03 20.06
CA GLU A 77 -6.72 8.78 18.86
C GLU A 77 -5.50 8.19 18.18
N TYR A 78 -5.49 8.24 16.84
CA TYR A 78 -4.30 7.98 16.05
C TYR A 78 -3.93 9.17 15.17
N ILE A 79 -2.63 9.49 15.08
CA ILE A 79 -2.09 10.53 14.20
C ILE A 79 -1.81 9.90 12.84
N VAL A 80 -2.16 10.60 11.76
CA VAL A 80 -2.10 10.06 10.40
C VAL A 80 -1.93 11.18 9.37
N GLY A 81 -1.35 10.88 8.21
CA GLY A 81 -1.32 11.82 7.09
C GLY A 81 -2.71 12.06 6.49
N GLN A 82 -3.04 13.32 6.19
CA GLN A 82 -4.33 13.71 5.59
C GLN A 82 -4.62 13.02 4.25
N GLN A 83 -3.59 12.62 3.50
CA GLN A 83 -3.69 11.89 2.23
C GLN A 83 -3.54 10.37 2.39
N ALA A 84 -3.24 9.89 3.61
CA ALA A 84 -3.04 8.46 3.88
C ALA A 84 -4.31 7.65 3.62
N HIS A 85 -4.12 6.43 3.16
CA HIS A 85 -5.21 5.53 2.79
C HIS A 85 -6.14 5.23 3.97
N THR A 86 -5.57 4.96 5.15
CA THR A 86 -6.29 4.67 6.40
C THR A 86 -7.24 5.79 6.84
N TYR A 87 -6.93 7.04 6.49
CA TYR A 87 -7.78 8.18 6.80
C TYR A 87 -8.79 8.48 5.68
N LYS A 88 -8.34 8.48 4.43
CA LYS A 88 -9.09 9.06 3.32
C LYS A 88 -9.90 8.06 2.51
N TYR A 89 -9.45 6.80 2.41
CA TYR A 89 -9.96 5.84 1.42
C TYR A 89 -10.50 4.53 2.00
N GLU A 90 -10.71 4.45 3.31
CA GLU A 90 -11.20 3.25 4.00
C GLU A 90 -12.60 3.43 4.61
N GLY A 91 -13.41 4.31 4.01
CA GLY A 91 -14.82 4.49 4.39
C GLY A 91 -15.03 5.01 5.82
N GLY A 92 -14.01 5.63 6.42
CA GLY A 92 -14.07 6.07 7.82
C GLY A 92 -14.08 4.91 8.82
N GLY A 93 -13.60 3.73 8.43
CA GLY A 93 -13.66 2.49 9.22
C GLY A 93 -13.08 2.63 10.63
N ALA A 94 -11.97 3.34 10.79
CA ALA A 94 -11.37 3.61 12.11
C ALA A 94 -12.36 4.28 13.08
N ALA A 95 -13.09 5.29 12.60
CA ALA A 95 -14.08 6.00 13.40
C ALA A 95 -15.36 5.19 13.61
N VAL A 96 -15.89 4.57 12.53
CA VAL A 96 -17.20 3.91 12.56
C VAL A 96 -17.14 2.56 13.27
N LEU A 97 -16.13 1.74 12.98
CA LEU A 97 -16.01 0.37 13.50
C LEU A 97 -15.08 0.30 14.72
N GLY A 98 -13.97 1.04 14.69
CA GLY A 98 -13.02 1.10 15.80
C GLY A 98 -13.40 2.10 16.89
N SER A 99 -14.25 3.07 16.59
CA SER A 99 -14.52 4.22 17.47
C SER A 99 -13.23 4.97 17.84
N ILE A 100 -12.30 5.06 16.90
CA ILE A 100 -10.98 5.67 17.05
C ILE A 100 -10.98 7.01 16.34
N GLN A 101 -10.57 8.07 17.02
CA GLN A 101 -10.51 9.40 16.46
C GLN A 101 -9.27 9.54 15.57
N PRO A 102 -9.41 9.96 14.28
CA PRO A 102 -8.24 10.32 13.49
C PRO A 102 -7.81 11.76 13.82
N GLN A 103 -6.48 11.97 13.89
CA GLN A 103 -5.85 13.29 13.90
C GLN A 103 -5.01 13.43 12.63
N PRO A 104 -5.59 13.96 11.54
CA PRO A 104 -4.88 14.12 10.29
C PRO A 104 -3.91 15.29 10.34
N LEU A 105 -2.72 15.10 9.76
CA LEU A 105 -1.69 16.12 9.55
C LEU A 105 -1.37 16.25 8.06
N ASP A 106 -0.90 17.42 7.65
CA ASP A 106 -0.48 17.66 6.28
C ASP A 106 0.74 16.80 5.93
N VAL A 107 0.69 16.16 4.76
CA VAL A 107 1.79 15.38 4.21
C VAL A 107 2.74 16.32 3.47
N GLN A 108 4.03 16.23 3.80
CA GLN A 108 5.08 17.03 3.17
C GLN A 108 5.32 16.62 1.71
N ALA A 109 6.05 17.44 0.97
CA ALA A 109 6.33 17.23 -0.44
C ALA A 109 7.09 15.91 -0.73
N ASP A 110 7.84 15.39 0.24
CA ASP A 110 8.58 14.12 0.16
C ASP A 110 7.77 12.89 0.61
N GLY A 111 6.54 13.10 1.09
CA GLY A 111 5.65 12.05 1.57
C GLY A 111 5.69 11.83 3.09
N SER A 112 6.58 12.51 3.80
CA SER A 112 6.69 12.43 5.26
C SER A 112 5.65 13.28 5.99
N LEU A 113 5.54 13.10 7.30
CA LEU A 113 4.91 14.04 8.22
C LEU A 113 5.98 14.85 8.94
N ASP A 114 5.71 16.12 9.21
CA ASP A 114 6.59 16.90 10.06
C ASP A 114 6.53 16.37 11.50
N LEU A 115 7.64 15.84 11.98
CA LEU A 115 7.72 15.22 13.31
C LEU A 115 7.49 16.23 14.44
N GLN A 116 7.74 17.52 14.23
CA GLN A 116 7.37 18.56 15.21
C GLN A 116 5.84 18.70 15.27
N GLN A 117 5.16 18.72 14.12
CA GLN A 117 3.70 18.73 14.10
C GLN A 117 3.09 17.46 14.71
N VAL A 118 3.73 16.28 14.50
CA VAL A 118 3.33 15.04 15.18
C VAL A 118 3.45 15.22 16.69
N LEU A 119 4.56 15.76 17.18
CA LEU A 119 4.79 16.02 18.61
C LEU A 119 3.75 16.98 19.20
N ASP A 120 3.45 18.06 18.50
CA ASP A 120 2.48 19.09 18.93
C ASP A 120 1.03 18.57 18.91
N ALA A 121 0.74 17.57 18.07
CA ALA A 121 -0.58 16.95 17.98
C ALA A 121 -0.88 15.94 19.10
N ILE A 122 0.14 15.45 19.83
CA ILE A 122 -0.04 14.50 20.94
C ILE A 122 -0.78 15.20 22.08
N LYS A 123 -1.93 14.63 22.46
CA LYS A 123 -2.78 15.22 23.51
C LYS A 123 -2.18 14.97 24.90
N PRO A 124 -2.36 15.89 25.84
CA PRO A 124 -2.02 15.64 27.25
C PRO A 124 -2.90 14.56 27.85
N ASP A 125 -2.42 13.89 28.91
CA ASP A 125 -3.22 12.95 29.70
C ASP A 125 -4.21 13.72 30.58
N ASP A 126 -5.34 14.11 29.98
CA ASP A 126 -6.41 14.88 30.60
C ASP A 126 -7.75 14.39 30.04
N PHE A 127 -8.78 14.29 30.90
CA PHE A 127 -10.09 13.72 30.56
C PHE A 127 -10.87 14.48 29.48
N HIS A 128 -10.44 15.69 29.11
CA HIS A 128 -11.05 16.48 28.04
C HIS A 128 -10.61 16.01 26.63
N PHE A 129 -9.55 15.20 26.53
CA PHE A 129 -8.96 14.80 25.25
C PHE A 129 -9.08 13.28 25.00
N ALA A 130 -9.16 12.91 23.73
CA ALA A 130 -8.87 11.53 23.33
C ALA A 130 -7.39 11.21 23.61
N ARG A 131 -7.11 9.97 24.02
CA ARG A 131 -5.73 9.55 24.26
C ARG A 131 -5.04 9.24 22.94
N THR A 132 -3.97 9.96 22.61
CA THR A 132 -3.15 9.66 21.47
C THR A 132 -2.36 8.37 21.74
N ARG A 133 -2.54 7.33 20.90
CA ARG A 133 -1.96 5.99 21.11
C ARG A 133 -1.09 5.51 19.98
N LEU A 134 -1.27 6.05 18.79
CA LEU A 134 -0.68 5.49 17.59
C LEU A 134 -0.28 6.59 16.61
N LEU A 135 0.91 6.45 16.01
CA LEU A 135 1.28 7.12 14.77
C LEU A 135 1.15 6.10 13.62
N ALA A 136 0.39 6.43 12.59
CA ALA A 136 0.26 5.61 11.38
C ALA A 136 0.92 6.30 10.19
N LEU A 137 1.93 5.67 9.61
CA LEU A 137 2.63 6.12 8.41
C LEU A 137 2.24 5.24 7.21
N GLU A 138 2.42 5.76 6.01
CA GLU A 138 2.22 5.02 4.75
C GLU A 138 3.50 5.04 3.92
N ASN A 139 3.94 3.88 3.43
CA ASN A 139 5.09 3.75 2.52
C ASN A 139 4.79 2.72 1.41
N THR A 140 4.72 3.15 0.13
CA THR A 140 5.05 4.49 -0.39
C THR A 140 3.88 5.46 -0.23
N MET A 141 4.15 6.68 0.18
CA MET A 141 3.14 7.74 0.20
C MET A 141 3.04 8.37 -1.19
N GLN A 142 1.95 8.09 -1.92
CA GLN A 142 1.75 8.56 -3.30
C GLN A 142 2.95 8.26 -4.23
N GLY A 143 3.55 7.09 -4.09
CA GLY A 143 4.71 6.67 -4.87
C GLY A 143 6.07 7.18 -4.37
N LYS A 144 6.09 8.00 -3.32
CA LYS A 144 7.31 8.51 -2.67
C LYS A 144 7.73 7.60 -1.52
N VAL A 145 9.02 7.36 -1.42
CA VAL A 145 9.61 6.47 -0.41
C VAL A 145 10.06 7.29 0.78
N LEU A 146 9.64 6.90 1.98
CA LEU A 146 10.10 7.52 3.22
C LEU A 146 11.57 7.14 3.47
N PRO A 147 12.47 8.12 3.71
CA PRO A 147 13.87 7.86 4.01
C PRO A 147 14.06 7.04 5.31
N LEU A 148 15.07 6.17 5.35
CA LEU A 148 15.34 5.34 6.54
C LEU A 148 15.64 6.17 7.78
N GLU A 149 16.37 7.29 7.62
CA GLU A 149 16.63 8.23 8.72
C GLU A 149 15.36 8.87 9.27
N TYR A 150 14.36 9.15 8.41
CA TYR A 150 13.04 9.61 8.85
C TYR A 150 12.31 8.52 9.65
N LEU A 151 12.35 7.28 9.19
CA LEU A 151 11.72 6.15 9.90
C LEU A 151 12.35 5.95 11.29
N ALA A 152 13.68 6.07 11.39
CA ALA A 152 14.40 5.99 12.66
C ALA A 152 14.01 7.14 13.61
N ALA A 153 13.89 8.37 13.10
CA ALA A 153 13.47 9.52 13.88
C ALA A 153 12.03 9.39 14.36
N ALA A 154 11.10 8.95 13.49
CA ALA A 154 9.71 8.66 13.86
C ALA A 154 9.63 7.59 14.95
N ARG A 155 10.45 6.53 14.84
CA ARG A 155 10.54 5.48 15.88
C ARG A 155 11.00 6.03 17.21
N THR A 156 12.06 6.84 17.22
CA THR A 156 12.59 7.48 18.44
C THR A 156 11.49 8.31 19.10
N LEU A 157 10.81 9.18 18.34
CA LEU A 157 9.72 10.01 18.85
C LEU A 157 8.61 9.16 19.48
N THR A 158 8.16 8.11 18.77
CA THR A 158 7.06 7.28 19.29
C THR A 158 7.44 6.52 20.56
N LEU A 159 8.67 6.02 20.66
CA LEU A 159 9.18 5.38 21.90
C LEU A 159 9.23 6.36 23.06
N GLU A 160 9.75 7.58 22.86
CA GLU A 160 9.82 8.62 23.90
C GLU A 160 8.43 9.05 24.41
N LYS A 161 7.43 9.00 23.53
CA LYS A 161 6.06 9.42 23.85
C LYS A 161 5.13 8.27 24.22
N GLY A 162 5.61 7.03 24.23
CA GLY A 162 4.81 5.85 24.55
C GLY A 162 3.70 5.56 23.53
N LEU A 163 3.92 5.96 22.25
CA LEU A 163 3.02 5.68 21.15
C LEU A 163 3.45 4.39 20.43
N ALA A 164 2.50 3.67 19.90
CA ALA A 164 2.77 2.64 18.90
C ALA A 164 3.02 3.28 17.52
N LEU A 165 3.72 2.55 16.63
CA LEU A 165 4.01 2.97 15.26
C LEU A 165 3.56 1.88 14.28
N HIS A 166 2.57 2.20 13.44
CA HIS A 166 2.04 1.33 12.40
C HIS A 166 2.47 1.80 11.00
N LEU A 167 2.78 0.84 10.11
CA LEU A 167 3.02 1.11 8.70
C LEU A 167 1.91 0.53 7.83
N ASP A 168 1.17 1.39 7.12
CA ASP A 168 0.51 0.97 5.89
C ASP A 168 1.58 0.73 4.83
N GLY A 169 1.99 -0.52 4.71
CA GLY A 169 2.98 -1.00 3.75
C GLY A 169 2.34 -1.51 2.46
N ALA A 170 1.26 -0.87 1.99
CA ALA A 170 0.56 -1.27 0.77
C ALA A 170 1.48 -1.42 -0.45
N ARG A 171 2.63 -0.70 -0.45
CA ARG A 171 3.70 -0.82 -1.45
C ARG A 171 5.09 -0.92 -0.81
N LEU A 172 5.17 -1.64 0.29
CA LEU A 172 6.39 -1.82 1.06
C LEU A 172 7.56 -2.34 0.20
N TYR A 173 7.31 -3.35 -0.64
CA TYR A 173 8.33 -3.90 -1.52
C TYR A 173 8.78 -2.93 -2.62
N ASN A 174 7.93 -2.02 -3.08
CA ASN A 174 8.37 -0.92 -3.94
C ASN A 174 9.39 -0.02 -3.22
N SER A 175 9.19 0.25 -1.92
CA SER A 175 10.15 1.03 -1.13
C SER A 175 11.48 0.29 -0.97
N SER A 176 11.46 -1.00 -0.60
CA SER A 176 12.64 -1.83 -0.44
C SER A 176 13.46 -1.89 -1.73
N VAL A 177 12.81 -2.20 -2.86
CA VAL A 177 13.45 -2.24 -4.19
C VAL A 177 14.02 -0.87 -4.58
N ARG A 178 13.31 0.22 -4.32
CA ARG A 178 13.78 1.59 -4.63
C ARG A 178 15.00 1.99 -3.82
N LEU A 179 15.02 1.63 -2.53
CA LEU A 179 16.15 1.90 -1.63
C LEU A 179 17.32 0.95 -1.83
N GLY A 180 17.10 -0.20 -2.47
CA GLY A 180 18.11 -1.26 -2.62
C GLY A 180 18.50 -1.90 -1.28
N VAL A 181 17.55 -2.01 -0.34
CA VAL A 181 17.78 -2.55 1.00
C VAL A 181 16.89 -3.77 1.27
N ASP A 182 17.29 -4.61 2.21
CA ASP A 182 16.42 -5.63 2.76
C ASP A 182 15.18 -4.96 3.39
N VAL A 183 14.03 -5.57 3.19
CA VAL A 183 12.75 -5.03 3.68
C VAL A 183 12.74 -4.87 5.20
N ARG A 184 13.53 -5.67 5.94
CA ARG A 184 13.72 -5.55 7.39
C ARG A 184 14.32 -4.22 7.82
N GLU A 185 15.13 -3.57 6.98
CA GLU A 185 15.66 -2.24 7.27
C GLU A 185 14.56 -1.18 7.39
N ILE A 186 13.41 -1.42 6.75
CA ILE A 186 12.23 -0.59 6.86
C ILE A 186 11.38 -1.04 8.05
N THR A 187 11.03 -2.33 8.11
CA THR A 187 10.03 -2.86 9.04
C THR A 187 10.46 -2.84 10.50
N ARG A 188 11.75 -2.94 10.78
CA ARG A 188 12.32 -2.91 12.16
C ARG A 188 11.97 -1.66 12.97
N HIS A 189 11.51 -0.60 12.32
CA HIS A 189 11.09 0.63 12.98
C HIS A 189 9.64 0.59 13.49
N PHE A 190 8.84 -0.43 13.13
CA PHE A 190 7.40 -0.47 13.35
C PHE A 190 6.97 -1.56 14.34
N ASP A 191 5.89 -1.30 15.07
CA ASP A 191 5.24 -2.30 15.92
C ASP A 191 4.31 -3.22 15.13
N SER A 192 3.81 -2.74 13.99
CA SER A 192 3.03 -3.53 13.04
C SER A 192 3.12 -2.98 11.61
N VAL A 193 3.00 -3.86 10.65
CA VAL A 193 3.06 -3.54 9.22
C VAL A 193 1.95 -4.27 8.47
N SER A 194 1.23 -3.56 7.62
CA SER A 194 0.27 -4.12 6.66
C SER A 194 0.94 -4.24 5.29
N VAL A 195 0.93 -5.42 4.68
CA VAL A 195 1.50 -5.68 3.34
C VAL A 195 0.41 -6.08 2.38
N CYS A 196 0.19 -5.31 1.31
CA CYS A 196 -0.72 -5.74 0.24
C CYS A 196 0.00 -6.65 -0.76
N LEU A 197 -0.66 -7.77 -1.09
CA LEU A 197 -0.22 -8.71 -2.13
C LEU A 197 -0.88 -8.41 -3.48
N SER A 198 -2.01 -7.68 -3.47
CA SER A 198 -2.92 -7.46 -4.60
C SER A 198 -2.70 -6.15 -5.35
N LYS A 199 -1.45 -5.71 -5.50
CA LYS A 199 -1.03 -4.52 -6.25
C LYS A 199 0.12 -4.86 -7.17
N GLY A 200 1.26 -4.19 -7.09
CA GLY A 200 2.44 -4.47 -7.90
C GLY A 200 2.93 -5.93 -7.84
N LEU A 201 2.71 -6.61 -6.73
CA LEU A 201 3.00 -8.05 -6.57
C LEU A 201 2.08 -8.97 -7.37
N GLY A 202 0.91 -8.48 -7.81
CA GLY A 202 0.05 -9.16 -8.78
C GLY A 202 -0.83 -10.29 -8.25
N ALA A 203 -0.88 -10.54 -6.93
CA ALA A 203 -1.86 -11.47 -6.39
C ALA A 203 -3.28 -10.92 -6.60
N PRO A 204 -4.29 -11.77 -6.85
CA PRO A 204 -5.65 -11.31 -7.16
C PRO A 204 -6.35 -10.69 -5.96
N ILE A 205 -5.94 -11.05 -4.75
CA ILE A 205 -6.56 -10.64 -3.49
C ILE A 205 -5.57 -10.81 -2.35
N GLY A 206 -5.78 -10.07 -1.27
CA GLY A 206 -5.17 -10.35 0.02
C GLY A 206 -4.10 -9.35 0.44
N SER A 207 -4.00 -9.29 1.74
CA SER A 207 -2.96 -8.56 2.50
C SER A 207 -2.58 -9.36 3.73
N VAL A 208 -1.45 -9.02 4.32
CA VAL A 208 -1.00 -9.67 5.56
C VAL A 208 -0.64 -8.58 6.56
N LEU A 209 -1.18 -8.69 7.77
CA LEU A 209 -0.80 -7.87 8.92
C LEU A 209 0.27 -8.61 9.72
N CYS A 210 1.43 -7.98 9.91
CA CYS A 210 2.53 -8.52 10.72
C CYS A 210 2.72 -7.68 11.99
N GLY A 211 3.07 -8.32 13.09
CA GLY A 211 3.29 -7.67 14.37
C GLY A 211 3.66 -8.66 15.48
N SER A 212 3.59 -8.22 16.73
CA SER A 212 3.82 -9.11 17.89
C SER A 212 2.71 -10.16 18.04
N GLN A 213 3.01 -11.29 18.67
CA GLN A 213 2.02 -12.35 18.96
C GLN A 213 0.75 -11.82 19.64
N PRO A 214 0.81 -10.99 20.70
CA PRO A 214 -0.39 -10.45 21.33
C PRO A 214 -1.24 -9.58 20.40
N LEU A 215 -0.59 -8.75 19.56
CA LEU A 215 -1.26 -7.89 18.59
C LEU A 215 -2.00 -8.74 17.55
N ILE A 216 -1.34 -9.74 16.99
CA ILE A 216 -1.92 -10.62 15.98
C ILE A 216 -3.04 -11.50 16.56
N ALA A 217 -2.90 -11.97 17.78
CA ALA A 217 -3.99 -12.69 18.46
C ALA A 217 -5.26 -11.83 18.63
N ARG A 218 -5.09 -10.54 19.00
CA ARG A 218 -6.19 -9.56 19.05
C ARG A 218 -6.75 -9.30 17.64
N ALA A 219 -5.90 -9.07 16.66
CA ALA A 219 -6.30 -8.84 15.27
C ALA A 219 -7.09 -10.03 14.67
N ARG A 220 -6.71 -11.27 14.99
CA ARG A 220 -7.41 -12.49 14.55
C ARG A 220 -8.85 -12.54 15.07
N ARG A 221 -9.08 -12.13 16.33
CA ARG A 221 -10.43 -12.00 16.89
C ARG A 221 -11.24 -10.91 16.19
N LEU A 222 -10.62 -9.76 15.95
CA LEU A 222 -11.23 -8.64 15.21
C LEU A 222 -11.55 -9.04 13.77
N ARG A 223 -10.65 -9.77 13.08
CA ARG A 223 -10.90 -10.32 11.73
C ARG A 223 -12.19 -11.15 11.69
N LYS A 224 -12.39 -12.01 12.69
CA LYS A 224 -13.62 -12.81 12.78
C LYS A 224 -14.86 -11.94 12.94
N MET A 225 -14.80 -10.95 13.82
CA MET A 225 -15.91 -10.02 14.10
C MET A 225 -16.28 -9.20 12.85
N LEU A 226 -15.29 -8.77 12.04
CA LEU A 226 -15.50 -8.00 10.80
C LEU A 226 -15.84 -8.86 9.59
N GLY A 227 -16.03 -10.18 9.75
CA GLY A 227 -16.41 -11.09 8.67
C GLY A 227 -15.26 -11.48 7.73
N GLY A 228 -13.99 -11.20 8.10
CA GLY A 228 -12.80 -11.50 7.29
C GLY A 228 -12.23 -12.90 7.45
N GLY A 229 -12.82 -13.76 8.28
CA GLY A 229 -12.44 -15.17 8.40
C GLY A 229 -12.91 -15.96 7.19
N MET A 230 -11.97 -16.58 6.49
CA MET A 230 -12.24 -17.44 5.34
C MET A 230 -12.03 -18.91 5.74
N ARG A 231 -12.42 -19.84 4.87
CA ARG A 231 -12.26 -21.29 5.09
C ARG A 231 -11.01 -21.79 4.35
N GLN A 232 -11.14 -22.36 3.18
CA GLN A 232 -10.03 -22.89 2.39
C GLN A 232 -9.30 -21.74 1.66
N ALA A 233 -8.74 -20.80 2.42
CA ALA A 233 -8.10 -19.60 1.90
C ALA A 233 -6.71 -19.86 1.29
N GLY A 234 -6.17 -21.06 1.45
CA GLY A 234 -4.90 -21.46 0.85
C GLY A 234 -4.84 -21.30 -0.66
N VAL A 235 -5.97 -21.42 -1.37
CA VAL A 235 -6.08 -21.08 -2.80
C VAL A 235 -5.62 -19.65 -3.07
N LEU A 236 -5.95 -18.70 -2.20
CA LEU A 236 -5.58 -17.29 -2.33
C LEU A 236 -4.18 -17.03 -1.77
N ALA A 237 -3.83 -17.67 -0.65
CA ALA A 237 -2.52 -17.55 -0.02
C ALA A 237 -1.39 -18.03 -0.93
N ALA A 238 -1.64 -19.07 -1.75
CA ALA A 238 -0.69 -19.57 -2.75
C ALA A 238 -0.29 -18.50 -3.78
N ALA A 239 -1.21 -17.61 -4.17
CA ALA A 239 -0.88 -16.48 -5.02
C ALA A 239 0.07 -15.50 -4.32
N GLY A 240 -0.13 -15.29 -3.03
CA GLY A 240 0.75 -14.46 -2.19
C GLY A 240 2.17 -15.03 -2.09
N LEU A 241 2.30 -16.32 -1.82
CA LEU A 241 3.59 -17.02 -1.79
C LEU A 241 4.31 -16.93 -3.14
N TYR A 242 3.59 -17.22 -4.23
CA TYR A 242 4.15 -17.07 -5.58
C TYR A 242 4.62 -15.64 -5.85
N ALA A 243 3.84 -14.65 -5.44
CA ALA A 243 4.18 -13.24 -5.61
C ALA A 243 5.45 -12.85 -4.86
N LEU A 244 5.60 -13.30 -3.63
CA LEU A 244 6.77 -13.04 -2.80
C LEU A 244 8.06 -13.64 -3.39
N ASP A 245 7.97 -14.79 -4.06
CA ASP A 245 9.12 -15.47 -4.63
C ASP A 245 9.47 -15.01 -6.05
N ASN A 246 8.49 -14.47 -6.81
CA ASN A 246 8.68 -14.22 -8.24
C ASN A 246 8.43 -12.78 -8.68
N GLN A 247 7.79 -11.92 -7.86
CA GLN A 247 7.34 -10.61 -8.30
C GLN A 247 8.03 -9.43 -7.60
N VAL A 248 8.80 -9.66 -6.54
CA VAL A 248 9.44 -8.58 -5.77
C VAL A 248 10.51 -7.88 -6.61
N GLU A 249 11.49 -8.64 -7.12
CA GLU A 249 12.61 -8.12 -7.93
C GLU A 249 12.11 -7.38 -9.19
N ARG A 250 11.03 -7.91 -9.80
CA ARG A 250 10.41 -7.36 -11.00
C ARG A 250 9.80 -5.96 -10.79
N LEU A 251 9.54 -5.51 -9.56
CA LEU A 251 9.07 -4.14 -9.29
C LEU A 251 10.04 -3.09 -9.83
N ALA A 252 11.32 -3.42 -9.99
CA ALA A 252 12.30 -2.55 -10.64
C ALA A 252 11.90 -2.20 -12.09
N ASP A 253 11.28 -3.13 -12.83
CA ASP A 253 10.79 -2.90 -14.19
C ASP A 253 9.64 -1.88 -14.19
N ASP A 254 8.75 -1.94 -13.20
CA ASP A 254 7.67 -0.97 -13.03
C ASP A 254 8.22 0.43 -12.76
N HIS A 255 9.25 0.53 -11.91
CA HIS A 255 9.94 1.80 -11.62
C HIS A 255 10.62 2.35 -12.89
N ALA A 256 11.31 1.51 -13.65
CA ALA A 256 11.96 1.90 -14.89
C ALA A 256 10.94 2.36 -15.96
N ASN A 257 9.77 1.71 -16.04
CA ASN A 257 8.68 2.10 -16.92
C ASN A 257 8.05 3.44 -16.50
N ALA A 258 7.89 3.68 -15.19
CA ALA A 258 7.39 4.96 -14.68
C ALA A 258 8.37 6.10 -14.96
N ALA A 259 9.67 5.90 -14.73
CA ALA A 259 10.70 6.89 -15.04
C ALA A 259 10.73 7.24 -16.53
N PHE A 260 10.65 6.24 -17.41
CA PHE A 260 10.61 6.43 -18.85
C PHE A 260 9.34 7.17 -19.31
N LEU A 261 8.18 6.85 -18.74
CA LEU A 261 6.93 7.57 -19.01
C LEU A 261 7.08 9.04 -18.61
N ALA A 262 7.61 9.30 -17.41
CA ALA A 262 7.81 10.66 -16.91
C ALA A 262 8.77 11.48 -17.79
N GLU A 263 9.89 10.88 -18.21
CA GLU A 263 10.84 11.51 -19.13
C GLU A 263 10.19 11.85 -20.48
N GLY A 264 9.47 10.88 -21.08
CA GLY A 264 8.77 11.09 -22.34
C GLY A 264 7.74 12.21 -22.26
N LEU A 265 6.92 12.25 -21.20
CA LEU A 265 5.92 13.30 -21.02
C LEU A 265 6.55 14.66 -20.73
N SER A 266 7.63 14.72 -19.95
CA SER A 266 8.40 15.95 -19.73
C SER A 266 8.98 16.48 -21.03
N GLY A 267 9.47 15.60 -21.92
CA GLY A 267 9.96 15.94 -23.25
C GLY A 267 8.89 16.53 -24.19
N LEU A 268 7.61 16.24 -23.92
CA LEU A 268 6.45 16.82 -24.60
C LEU A 268 5.99 18.16 -23.97
N GLY A 269 6.65 18.61 -22.91
CA GLY A 269 6.31 19.88 -22.23
C GLY A 269 5.29 19.75 -21.10
N TYR A 270 4.88 18.54 -20.71
CA TYR A 270 4.00 18.36 -19.53
C TYR A 270 4.76 18.60 -18.24
N ALA A 271 4.09 19.22 -17.25
CA ALA A 271 4.61 19.35 -15.89
C ALA A 271 4.43 18.01 -15.14
N VAL A 272 5.52 17.25 -15.03
CA VAL A 272 5.58 15.95 -14.39
C VAL A 272 6.26 16.09 -13.01
N GLU A 273 5.66 15.50 -11.97
CA GLU A 273 6.28 15.48 -10.65
C GLU A 273 7.45 14.49 -10.60
N PRO A 274 8.43 14.69 -9.69
CA PRO A 274 9.53 13.74 -9.50
C PRO A 274 9.05 12.31 -9.21
N VAL A 275 9.50 11.35 -10.01
CA VAL A 275 9.12 9.93 -9.90
C VAL A 275 10.16 9.17 -9.08
N GLN A 276 9.71 8.38 -8.11
CA GLN A 276 10.59 7.52 -7.31
C GLN A 276 10.32 6.03 -7.53
N THR A 277 9.05 5.65 -7.67
CA THR A 277 8.63 4.24 -7.83
C THR A 277 7.75 4.09 -9.07
N ASN A 278 6.61 3.43 -8.95
CA ASN A 278 5.72 3.10 -10.07
C ASN A 278 4.59 4.11 -10.31
N MET A 279 4.63 5.29 -9.71
CA MET A 279 3.59 6.32 -9.87
C MET A 279 4.12 7.55 -10.57
N VAL A 280 3.39 8.00 -11.60
CA VAL A 280 3.66 9.21 -12.37
C VAL A 280 2.50 10.17 -12.17
N TYR A 281 2.79 11.39 -11.74
CA TYR A 281 1.81 12.46 -11.59
C TYR A 281 2.10 13.58 -12.62
N VAL A 282 1.06 13.97 -13.35
CA VAL A 282 1.14 14.95 -14.43
C VAL A 282 0.05 16.00 -14.28
N GLN A 283 0.38 17.27 -14.42
CA GLN A 283 -0.59 18.35 -14.41
C GLN A 283 -1.25 18.47 -15.79
N ILE A 284 -2.52 18.11 -15.88
CA ILE A 284 -3.34 18.18 -17.11
C ILE A 284 -4.31 19.36 -17.09
N GLY A 285 -4.72 19.78 -15.89
CA GLY A 285 -5.68 20.87 -15.70
C GLY A 285 -7.06 20.55 -16.26
N GLU A 286 -7.69 21.51 -16.90
CA GLU A 286 -9.07 21.41 -17.41
C GLU A 286 -9.20 20.44 -18.60
N ARG A 287 -8.11 20.11 -19.31
CA ARG A 287 -8.11 19.17 -20.43
C ARG A 287 -8.22 17.70 -20.03
N ALA A 288 -8.30 17.37 -18.74
CA ALA A 288 -8.26 15.98 -18.23
C ALA A 288 -9.38 15.08 -18.80
N ALA A 289 -10.60 15.61 -18.94
CA ALA A 289 -11.72 14.88 -19.53
C ALA A 289 -11.52 14.59 -21.02
N ALA A 290 -11.03 15.58 -21.77
CA ALA A 290 -10.72 15.45 -23.20
C ALA A 290 -9.57 14.46 -23.44
N LEU A 291 -8.49 14.56 -22.68
CA LEU A 291 -7.37 13.61 -22.73
C LEU A 291 -7.84 12.17 -22.45
N LYS A 292 -8.65 11.97 -21.41
CA LYS A 292 -9.19 10.64 -21.10
C LYS A 292 -9.98 10.06 -22.27
N ALA A 293 -10.87 10.86 -22.90
CA ALA A 293 -11.67 10.41 -24.05
C ALA A 293 -10.78 10.06 -25.24
N PHE A 294 -9.82 10.93 -25.57
CA PHE A 294 -8.85 10.74 -26.65
C PHE A 294 -8.01 9.46 -26.48
N CYS A 295 -7.54 9.20 -25.25
CA CYS A 295 -6.79 8.01 -24.89
C CYS A 295 -7.66 6.75 -24.94
N ALA A 296 -8.92 6.83 -24.51
CA ALA A 296 -9.86 5.69 -24.50
C ALA A 296 -10.12 5.17 -25.93
N GLU A 297 -10.23 6.04 -26.93
CA GLU A 297 -10.34 5.67 -28.35
C GLU A 297 -9.14 4.86 -28.86
N ARG A 298 -8.00 4.96 -28.17
CA ARG A 298 -6.73 4.28 -28.49
C ARG A 298 -6.46 3.07 -27.58
N GLY A 299 -7.46 2.64 -26.77
CA GLY A 299 -7.33 1.53 -25.85
C GLY A 299 -6.50 1.83 -24.59
N ILE A 300 -6.27 3.13 -24.29
CA ILE A 300 -5.54 3.58 -23.11
C ILE A 300 -6.55 4.07 -22.05
N VAL A 301 -6.51 3.49 -20.87
CA VAL A 301 -7.46 3.76 -19.78
C VAL A 301 -6.80 4.62 -18.72
N LEU A 302 -7.35 5.83 -18.53
CA LEU A 302 -6.92 6.84 -17.56
C LEU A 302 -8.09 7.28 -16.68
N THR A 303 -7.77 7.86 -15.51
CA THR A 303 -8.73 8.64 -14.73
C THR A 303 -8.81 10.07 -15.30
N ALA A 304 -9.95 10.76 -15.11
CA ALA A 304 -10.05 12.18 -15.43
C ALA A 304 -9.74 12.99 -14.15
N ALA A 305 -8.51 13.49 -14.05
CA ALA A 305 -8.10 14.31 -12.92
C ALA A 305 -7.14 15.41 -13.39
N SER A 306 -7.30 16.63 -12.85
CA SER A 306 -6.42 17.77 -13.16
C SER A 306 -4.96 17.45 -12.84
N ARG A 307 -4.70 16.82 -11.69
CA ARG A 307 -3.45 16.16 -11.32
C ARG A 307 -3.61 14.67 -11.63
N LEU A 308 -3.32 14.28 -12.88
CA LEU A 308 -3.48 12.92 -13.36
C LEU A 308 -2.43 12.01 -12.73
N ARG A 309 -2.89 10.92 -12.09
CA ARG A 309 -2.04 9.83 -11.64
C ARG A 309 -2.07 8.70 -12.64
N MET A 310 -0.89 8.24 -13.07
CA MET A 310 -0.68 7.01 -13.82
C MET A 310 0.21 6.06 -13.02
N VAL A 311 -0.09 4.76 -13.10
CA VAL A 311 0.63 3.72 -12.34
C VAL A 311 1.10 2.64 -13.29
N THR A 312 2.40 2.37 -13.28
CA THR A 312 2.99 1.24 -14.03
C THR A 312 2.94 -0.04 -13.20
N HIS A 313 2.81 -1.17 -13.88
CA HIS A 313 2.64 -2.47 -13.23
C HIS A 313 2.96 -3.63 -14.19
N LEU A 314 2.96 -4.86 -13.69
CA LEU A 314 3.38 -6.07 -14.39
C LEU A 314 2.68 -6.35 -15.74
N ASN A 315 1.51 -5.80 -15.98
CA ASN A 315 0.78 -5.96 -17.25
C ASN A 315 1.06 -4.84 -18.27
N LEU A 316 2.10 -4.03 -18.03
CA LEU A 316 2.54 -2.95 -18.92
C LEU A 316 3.95 -3.21 -19.44
N SER A 317 4.09 -3.41 -20.75
CA SER A 317 5.39 -3.49 -21.40
C SER A 317 5.96 -2.11 -21.72
N ARG A 318 7.27 -2.02 -21.96
CA ARG A 318 7.95 -0.82 -22.43
C ARG A 318 7.30 -0.27 -23.71
N ALA A 319 7.00 -1.13 -24.69
CA ALA A 319 6.34 -0.74 -25.94
C ALA A 319 4.94 -0.14 -25.72
N GLN A 320 4.21 -0.60 -24.69
CA GLN A 320 2.92 0.01 -24.34
C GLN A 320 3.10 1.38 -23.69
N VAL A 321 4.15 1.59 -22.91
CA VAL A 321 4.48 2.91 -22.37
C VAL A 321 4.83 3.88 -23.49
N GLU A 322 5.57 3.45 -24.52
CA GLU A 322 5.85 4.23 -25.73
C GLU A 322 4.55 4.64 -26.47
N GLN A 323 3.57 3.73 -26.55
CA GLN A 323 2.26 4.03 -27.14
C GLN A 323 1.51 5.10 -26.33
N VAL A 324 1.62 5.08 -24.99
CA VAL A 324 1.04 6.13 -24.15
C VAL A 324 1.68 7.48 -24.42
N ILE A 325 3.02 7.56 -24.48
CA ILE A 325 3.75 8.80 -24.79
C ILE A 325 3.34 9.32 -26.18
N ALA A 326 3.26 8.45 -27.19
CA ALA A 326 2.81 8.82 -28.53
C ALA A 326 1.35 9.33 -28.56
N ALA A 327 0.46 8.76 -27.72
CA ALA A 327 -0.92 9.23 -27.62
C ALA A 327 -0.99 10.63 -26.99
N PHE A 328 -0.19 10.91 -25.96
CA PHE A 328 -0.08 12.26 -25.39
C PHE A 328 0.47 13.27 -26.40
N ALA A 329 1.51 12.90 -27.18
CA ALA A 329 2.03 13.74 -28.25
C ALA A 329 0.95 14.07 -29.30
N ALA A 330 0.18 13.07 -29.72
CA ALA A 330 -0.90 13.25 -30.68
C ALA A 330 -2.05 14.14 -30.14
N PHE A 331 -2.32 14.05 -28.83
CA PHE A 331 -3.31 14.90 -28.18
C PHE A 331 -2.94 16.38 -28.17
N GLU A 332 -1.65 16.73 -28.09
CA GLU A 332 -1.20 18.13 -28.16
C GLU A 332 -1.40 18.75 -29.56
N HIS A 333 -1.57 17.93 -30.60
CA HIS A 333 -1.79 18.37 -31.98
C HIS A 333 -3.26 18.22 -32.42
N SER A 334 -4.16 17.81 -31.53
CA SER A 334 -5.60 17.68 -31.77
C SER A 334 -6.38 18.86 -31.18
#